data_6356847a482d9b9e0e0b371e4dd58f3d
#
_entry.id   6356847a482d9b9e0e0b371e4dd58f3d
#
_cell.length_a   1.000
_cell.length_b   1.000
_cell.length_c   1.000
_cell.angle_alpha   90.00
_cell.angle_beta   90.00
_cell.angle_gamma   90.00
#
_symmetry.space_group_name_H-M   'P 1'
#
loop_
_entity.id
_entity.type
_entity.pdbx_description
1 polymer ?
#
loop_
_entity_poly.entity_id
_entity_poly.type
_entity_poly.pdbx_seq_one_letter_code
_entity_poly.pdbx_strand_id
1 'polypeptide(L)'
;MAIDFHKTQIESTYKDKDVEEFIDIYFFRPIGYMLALSARSIELTPNTVTILGMITGVISGHLFYYSSITINMIGIFLKIFSNALDSADGQLARMTHSESHMGRILDGISSHVIFLSIYIHLCLRYIHEGHSKWIFAVAILAGASHYIQAAWGDYYRNGYLYFVKGPKFCEIGSLDQLLYQYQMLKWKGRFINKFIVYIELKYILSLQMFTKSYRILTTMIEKIYREKIPSWLSQEYRRSIKPMNKYYNMLTINVRQFTLFALLLLKKPELFFIFELVVLNIVFIYAATLQENKIKHLVSIAKSRTDNKPNGEKNRDKR
;
A
#
# COMPACT_ATOMS: atom_id res chain seq x y z
N MET A 1 -14.43 17.79 -25.64
CA MET A 1 -14.02 16.58 -26.39
C MET A 1 -12.57 16.14 -26.08
N ALA A 2 -11.53 16.96 -26.30
CA ALA A 2 -10.15 16.55 -25.95
C ALA A 2 -9.93 16.33 -24.45
N ILE A 3 -10.49 17.17 -23.57
CA ILE A 3 -10.39 17.08 -22.11
C ILE A 3 -11.08 15.80 -21.59
N ASP A 4 -12.24 15.41 -22.15
CA ASP A 4 -12.94 14.18 -21.76
C ASP A 4 -12.21 12.92 -22.23
N PHE A 5 -11.58 12.95 -23.39
CA PHE A 5 -10.79 11.83 -23.89
C PHE A 5 -9.56 11.55 -23.01
N HIS A 6 -8.82 12.60 -22.61
CA HIS A 6 -7.70 12.48 -21.68
C HIS A 6 -8.15 11.99 -20.28
N LYS A 7 -9.30 12.47 -19.80
CA LYS A 7 -9.86 12.04 -18.53
C LYS A 7 -10.18 10.54 -18.54
N THR A 8 -10.80 10.04 -19.60
CA THR A 8 -11.11 8.63 -19.77
C THR A 8 -9.84 7.77 -19.85
N GLN A 9 -8.79 8.25 -20.52
CA GLN A 9 -7.50 7.57 -20.59
C GLN A 9 -6.79 7.53 -19.23
N ILE A 10 -6.79 8.65 -18.47
CA ILE A 10 -6.25 8.66 -17.10
C ILE A 10 -7.03 7.72 -16.21
N GLU A 11 -8.36 7.71 -16.30
CA GLU A 11 -9.21 6.83 -15.50
C GLU A 11 -8.99 5.33 -15.78
N SER A 12 -8.61 4.96 -17.01
CA SER A 12 -8.25 3.58 -17.35
C SER A 12 -6.94 3.11 -16.68
N THR A 13 -6.13 4.06 -16.19
CA THR A 13 -4.88 3.77 -15.47
C THR A 13 -5.04 3.67 -13.95
N TYR A 14 -6.25 3.93 -13.40
CA TYR A 14 -6.52 3.79 -11.97
C TYR A 14 -6.67 2.32 -11.56
N LYS A 15 -6.25 2.00 -10.34
CA LYS A 15 -6.53 0.67 -9.77
C LYS A 15 -8.03 0.53 -9.47
N ASP A 16 -8.58 1.40 -8.64
CA ASP A 16 -10.02 1.55 -8.39
C ASP A 16 -10.29 2.85 -7.60
N LYS A 17 -11.29 3.62 -8.04
CA LYS A 17 -11.66 4.90 -7.39
C LYS A 17 -12.14 4.76 -5.93
N ASP A 18 -12.65 3.58 -5.54
CA ASP A 18 -13.13 3.35 -4.18
C ASP A 18 -12.00 3.23 -3.16
N VAL A 19 -10.75 2.90 -3.59
CA VAL A 19 -9.60 2.66 -2.70
C VAL A 19 -8.45 3.64 -2.89
N GLU A 20 -8.44 4.42 -3.97
CA GLU A 20 -7.40 5.43 -4.21
C GLU A 20 -7.63 6.68 -3.35
N GLU A 21 -6.54 7.34 -2.96
CA GLU A 21 -6.60 8.57 -2.18
C GLU A 21 -6.97 9.77 -3.05
N PHE A 22 -7.68 10.73 -2.46
CA PHE A 22 -8.08 11.95 -3.16
C PHE A 22 -6.89 12.67 -3.81
N ILE A 23 -5.77 12.78 -3.08
CA ILE A 23 -4.58 13.48 -3.58
C ILE A 23 -3.92 12.71 -4.74
N ASP A 24 -3.98 11.37 -4.70
CA ASP A 24 -3.46 10.56 -5.80
C ASP A 24 -4.29 10.80 -7.06
N ILE A 25 -5.63 10.73 -6.95
CA ILE A 25 -6.55 10.90 -8.08
C ILE A 25 -6.40 12.28 -8.74
N TYR A 26 -6.36 13.34 -7.92
CA TYR A 26 -6.44 14.72 -8.44
C TYR A 26 -5.09 15.41 -8.64
N PHE A 27 -4.02 14.90 -8.04
CA PHE A 27 -2.70 15.51 -8.13
C PHE A 27 -1.66 14.56 -8.73
N PHE A 28 -1.36 13.42 -8.08
CA PHE A 28 -0.28 12.57 -8.54
C PHE A 28 -0.60 11.82 -9.84
N ARG A 29 -1.83 11.35 -10.04
CA ARG A 29 -2.21 10.63 -11.27
C ARG A 29 -2.14 11.50 -12.53
N PRO A 30 -2.68 12.73 -12.57
CA PRO A 30 -2.55 13.61 -13.73
C PRO A 30 -1.10 13.96 -14.05
N ILE A 31 -0.29 14.32 -13.05
CA ILE A 31 1.13 14.64 -13.24
C ILE A 31 1.90 13.40 -13.68
N GLY A 32 1.67 12.27 -13.03
CA GLY A 32 2.25 10.98 -13.40
C GLY A 32 1.92 10.55 -14.82
N TYR A 33 0.68 10.80 -15.29
CA TYR A 33 0.29 10.52 -16.66
C TYR A 33 1.08 11.38 -17.68
N MET A 34 1.26 12.65 -17.40
CA MET A 34 2.08 13.55 -18.26
C MET A 34 3.54 13.09 -18.30
N LEU A 35 4.09 12.71 -17.16
CA LEU A 35 5.45 12.16 -17.06
C LEU A 35 5.58 10.80 -17.78
N ALA A 36 4.57 9.93 -17.67
CA ALA A 36 4.53 8.64 -18.37
C ALA A 36 4.49 8.81 -19.89
N LEU A 37 3.71 9.79 -20.40
CA LEU A 37 3.69 10.12 -21.83
C LEU A 37 5.06 10.63 -22.30
N SER A 38 5.70 11.50 -21.51
CA SER A 38 7.04 12.00 -21.81
C SER A 38 8.08 10.88 -21.78
N ALA A 39 8.03 10.01 -20.78
CA ALA A 39 8.92 8.86 -20.68
C ALA A 39 8.73 7.87 -21.85
N ARG A 40 7.48 7.65 -22.26
CA ARG A 40 7.16 6.83 -23.45
C ARG A 40 7.72 7.42 -24.74
N SER A 41 7.66 8.75 -24.90
CA SER A 41 8.14 9.42 -26.14
C SER A 41 9.65 9.32 -26.34
N ILE A 42 10.41 9.10 -25.25
CA ILE A 42 11.87 8.89 -25.27
C ILE A 42 12.24 7.43 -24.93
N GLU A 43 11.26 6.50 -25.04
CA GLU A 43 11.44 5.06 -24.89
C GLU A 43 12.00 4.59 -23.54
N LEU A 44 11.76 5.35 -22.46
CA LEU A 44 12.14 4.90 -21.12
C LEU A 44 11.31 3.72 -20.67
N THR A 45 11.96 2.79 -19.98
CA THR A 45 11.27 1.67 -19.35
C THR A 45 10.63 2.08 -18.00
N PRO A 46 9.54 1.43 -17.56
CA PRO A 46 8.97 1.69 -16.23
C PRO A 46 10.00 1.57 -15.12
N ASN A 47 10.86 0.53 -15.14
CA ASN A 47 11.90 0.34 -14.13
C ASN A 47 12.91 1.51 -14.08
N THR A 48 13.22 2.12 -15.23
CA THR A 48 14.08 3.31 -15.27
C THR A 48 13.41 4.49 -14.57
N VAL A 49 12.11 4.68 -14.78
CA VAL A 49 11.33 5.74 -14.12
C VAL A 49 11.27 5.49 -12.60
N THR A 50 11.07 4.25 -12.15
CA THR A 50 11.13 3.88 -10.73
C THR A 50 12.49 4.22 -10.11
N ILE A 51 13.60 3.89 -10.80
CA ILE A 51 14.96 4.21 -10.32
C ILE A 51 15.18 5.72 -10.23
N LEU A 52 14.74 6.49 -11.20
CA LEU A 52 14.81 7.95 -11.15
C LEU A 52 13.98 8.52 -9.98
N GLY A 53 12.79 7.98 -9.75
CA GLY A 53 11.96 8.29 -8.58
C GLY A 53 12.67 7.98 -7.26
N MET A 54 13.33 6.81 -7.17
CA MET A 54 14.11 6.43 -6.00
C MET A 54 15.28 7.37 -5.75
N ILE A 55 16.06 7.70 -6.78
CA ILE A 55 17.21 8.62 -6.66
C ILE A 55 16.75 10.00 -6.18
N THR A 56 15.72 10.56 -6.80
CA THR A 56 15.17 11.87 -6.40
C THR A 56 14.63 11.86 -4.98
N GLY A 57 13.98 10.77 -4.56
CA GLY A 57 13.48 10.59 -3.20
C GLY A 57 14.61 10.46 -2.15
N VAL A 58 15.69 9.75 -2.48
CA VAL A 58 16.87 9.63 -1.60
C VAL A 58 17.57 10.99 -1.45
N ILE A 59 17.75 11.73 -2.54
CA ILE A 59 18.30 13.10 -2.52
C ILE A 59 17.42 14.01 -1.66
N SER A 60 16.10 13.92 -1.78
CA SER A 60 15.17 14.64 -0.91
C SER A 60 15.42 14.36 0.57
N GLY A 61 15.55 13.07 0.93
CA GLY A 61 15.88 12.66 2.30
C GLY A 61 17.19 13.27 2.80
N HIS A 62 18.22 13.29 1.94
CA HIS A 62 19.50 13.94 2.27
C HIS A 62 19.35 15.44 2.51
N LEU A 63 18.52 16.14 1.71
CA LEU A 63 18.30 17.57 1.91
C LEU A 63 17.57 17.90 3.22
N PHE A 64 16.82 16.99 3.80
CA PHE A 64 16.17 17.15 5.11
C PHE A 64 17.16 17.12 6.29
N TYR A 65 18.39 16.71 6.07
CA TYR A 65 19.48 16.85 7.03
C TYR A 65 19.77 18.30 7.40
N TYR A 66 19.63 19.24 6.46
CA TYR A 66 19.98 20.63 6.66
C TYR A 66 18.86 21.41 7.36
N SER A 67 19.21 22.31 8.29
CA SER A 67 18.25 23.13 9.04
C SER A 67 17.75 24.35 8.25
N SER A 68 18.25 24.58 7.03
CA SER A 68 17.85 25.66 6.15
C SER A 68 16.47 25.42 5.54
N ILE A 69 15.53 26.35 5.71
CA ILE A 69 14.18 26.28 5.13
C ILE A 69 14.27 26.17 3.60
N THR A 70 15.15 26.94 2.96
CA THR A 70 15.31 26.90 1.48
C THR A 70 15.73 25.52 1.00
N ILE A 71 16.70 24.88 1.67
CA ILE A 71 17.12 23.51 1.34
C ILE A 71 15.99 22.51 1.59
N ASN A 72 15.26 22.64 2.69
CA ASN A 72 14.11 21.80 2.98
C ASN A 72 12.99 21.97 1.93
N MET A 73 12.74 23.19 1.44
CA MET A 73 11.77 23.45 0.34
C MET A 73 12.18 22.72 -0.95
N ILE A 74 13.46 22.75 -1.30
CA ILE A 74 13.98 21.99 -2.45
C ILE A 74 13.79 20.48 -2.21
N GLY A 75 14.10 20.00 -1.00
CA GLY A 75 13.86 18.61 -0.61
C GLY A 75 12.39 18.21 -0.73
N ILE A 76 11.47 19.04 -0.25
CA ILE A 76 10.02 18.83 -0.36
C ILE A 76 9.60 18.73 -1.84
N PHE A 77 10.07 19.66 -2.68
CA PHE A 77 9.79 19.62 -4.11
C PHE A 77 10.28 18.32 -4.77
N LEU A 78 11.51 17.91 -4.47
CA LEU A 78 12.06 16.64 -4.98
C LEU A 78 11.28 15.42 -4.49
N LYS A 79 10.79 15.46 -3.24
CA LYS A 79 9.95 14.35 -2.74
C LYS A 79 8.60 14.28 -3.45
N ILE A 80 7.96 15.42 -3.70
CA ILE A 80 6.72 15.49 -4.50
C ILE A 80 6.98 14.98 -5.92
N PHE A 81 8.10 15.38 -6.54
CA PHE A 81 8.49 14.91 -7.86
C PHE A 81 8.79 13.40 -7.88
N SER A 82 9.46 12.88 -6.86
CA SER A 82 9.67 11.44 -6.66
C SER A 82 8.34 10.66 -6.64
N ASN A 83 7.32 11.16 -5.93
CA ASN A 83 5.99 10.54 -5.92
C ASN A 83 5.27 10.63 -7.28
N ALA A 84 5.48 11.72 -8.01
CA ALA A 84 4.93 11.84 -9.36
C ALA A 84 5.59 10.84 -10.33
N LEU A 85 6.90 10.57 -10.20
CA LEU A 85 7.61 9.55 -10.96
C LEU A 85 7.14 8.14 -10.59
N ASP A 86 6.89 7.86 -9.31
CA ASP A 86 6.29 6.62 -8.81
C ASP A 86 4.89 6.38 -9.41
N SER A 87 4.07 7.43 -9.48
CA SER A 87 2.79 7.36 -10.19
C SER A 87 2.97 7.14 -11.70
N ALA A 88 4.03 7.71 -12.29
CA ALA A 88 4.29 7.62 -13.73
C ALA A 88 4.75 6.22 -14.16
N ASP A 89 5.59 5.54 -13.38
CA ASP A 89 6.12 4.22 -13.74
C ASP A 89 5.02 3.16 -13.84
N GLY A 90 4.10 3.12 -12.87
CA GLY A 90 2.95 2.23 -12.90
C GLY A 90 1.98 2.56 -14.05
N GLN A 91 1.80 3.84 -14.40
CA GLN A 91 1.00 4.25 -15.55
C GLN A 91 1.68 3.87 -16.86
N LEU A 92 3.00 4.11 -16.97
CA LEU A 92 3.79 3.71 -18.13
C LEU A 92 3.74 2.19 -18.35
N ALA A 93 3.88 1.39 -17.27
CA ALA A 93 3.79 -0.06 -17.34
C ALA A 93 2.44 -0.52 -17.92
N ARG A 94 1.32 0.06 -17.46
CA ARG A 94 -0.02 -0.24 -17.99
C ARG A 94 -0.20 0.21 -19.43
N MET A 95 0.29 1.40 -19.80
CA MET A 95 0.20 1.94 -21.17
C MET A 95 1.01 1.15 -22.19
N THR A 96 2.09 0.50 -21.75
CA THR A 96 2.98 -0.29 -22.61
C THR A 96 2.76 -1.79 -22.47
N HIS A 97 1.80 -2.23 -21.64
CA HIS A 97 1.55 -3.64 -21.29
C HIS A 97 2.82 -4.38 -20.84
N SER A 98 3.70 -3.67 -20.11
CA SER A 98 4.99 -4.18 -19.62
C SER A 98 4.99 -4.39 -18.09
N GLU A 99 3.82 -4.58 -17.50
CA GLU A 99 3.66 -4.89 -16.09
C GLU A 99 4.42 -6.18 -15.74
N SER A 100 5.27 -6.11 -14.75
CA SER A 100 6.11 -7.25 -14.35
C SER A 100 6.13 -7.44 -12.85
N HIS A 101 6.34 -8.68 -12.41
CA HIS A 101 6.53 -8.98 -10.99
C HIS A 101 7.78 -8.29 -10.43
N MET A 102 8.86 -8.23 -11.23
CA MET A 102 10.09 -7.53 -10.84
C MET A 102 9.89 -6.01 -10.69
N GLY A 103 9.05 -5.39 -11.55
CA GLY A 103 8.71 -3.97 -11.44
C GLY A 103 8.00 -3.66 -10.12
N ARG A 104 7.04 -4.49 -9.70
CA ARG A 104 6.35 -4.33 -8.39
C ARG A 104 7.29 -4.46 -7.20
N ILE A 105 8.29 -5.35 -7.30
CA ILE A 105 9.30 -5.50 -6.25
C ILE A 105 10.19 -4.26 -6.18
N LEU A 106 10.64 -3.77 -7.34
CA LEU A 106 11.48 -2.58 -7.43
C LEU A 106 10.79 -1.35 -6.86
N ASP A 107 9.51 -1.18 -7.16
CA ASP A 107 8.63 -0.15 -6.61
C ASP A 107 8.56 -0.23 -5.07
N GLY A 108 8.27 -1.41 -4.53
CA GLY A 108 8.26 -1.64 -3.08
C GLY A 108 9.61 -1.35 -2.42
N ILE A 109 10.73 -1.79 -3.01
CA ILE A 109 12.08 -1.52 -2.52
C ILE A 109 12.38 -0.01 -2.57
N SER A 110 12.02 0.66 -3.67
CA SER A 110 12.20 2.11 -3.86
C SER A 110 11.60 2.90 -2.70
N SER A 111 10.35 2.64 -2.37
CA SER A 111 9.65 3.27 -1.26
C SER A 111 10.37 3.08 0.08
N HIS A 112 10.84 1.85 0.38
CA HIS A 112 11.56 1.58 1.61
C HIS A 112 12.92 2.29 1.68
N VAL A 113 13.67 2.34 0.57
CA VAL A 113 14.98 3.03 0.48
C VAL A 113 14.81 4.53 0.68
N ILE A 114 13.77 5.14 0.10
CA ILE A 114 13.46 6.56 0.27
C ILE A 114 13.16 6.87 1.75
N PHE A 115 12.27 6.09 2.40
CA PHE A 115 11.95 6.31 3.81
C PHE A 115 13.15 6.08 4.72
N LEU A 116 13.98 5.07 4.45
CA LEU A 116 15.20 4.84 5.21
C LEU A 116 16.15 6.04 5.11
N SER A 117 16.31 6.61 3.90
CA SER A 117 17.10 7.83 3.70
C SER A 117 16.54 8.99 4.53
N ILE A 118 15.24 9.24 4.47
CA ILE A 118 14.59 10.29 5.26
C ILE A 118 14.85 10.09 6.76
N TYR A 119 14.62 8.90 7.29
CA TYR A 119 14.78 8.61 8.72
C TYR A 119 16.22 8.80 9.20
N ILE A 120 17.17 8.27 8.43
CA ILE A 120 18.60 8.41 8.76
C ILE A 120 19.00 9.89 8.81
N HIS A 121 18.61 10.68 7.79
CA HIS A 121 19.03 12.07 7.70
C HIS A 121 18.34 12.97 8.74
N LEU A 122 17.10 12.68 9.12
CA LEU A 122 16.44 13.35 10.25
C LEU A 122 17.14 13.03 11.59
N CYS A 123 17.57 11.77 11.79
CA CYS A 123 18.34 11.39 12.98
C CYS A 123 19.70 12.08 13.01
N LEU A 124 20.41 12.12 11.87
CA LEU A 124 21.70 12.78 11.76
C LEU A 124 21.59 14.29 11.99
N ARG A 125 20.55 14.94 11.48
CA ARG A 125 20.24 16.33 11.77
C ARG A 125 20.06 16.58 13.27
N TYR A 126 19.24 15.78 13.92
CA TYR A 126 18.97 15.90 15.36
C TYR A 126 20.24 15.77 16.20
N ILE A 127 21.14 14.86 15.83
CA ILE A 127 22.44 14.68 16.49
C ILE A 127 23.36 15.88 16.20
N HIS A 128 23.38 16.37 14.96
CA HIS A 128 24.17 17.53 14.58
C HIS A 128 23.76 18.80 15.34
N GLU A 129 22.48 18.91 15.67
CA GLU A 129 21.92 19.99 16.51
C GLU A 129 22.22 19.81 18.02
N GLY A 130 23.08 18.83 18.39
CA GLY A 130 23.55 18.61 19.75
C GLY A 130 22.68 17.70 20.62
N HIS A 131 21.73 17.00 20.03
CA HIS A 131 20.81 16.12 20.75
C HIS A 131 21.27 14.66 20.83
N SER A 132 20.55 13.86 21.59
CA SER A 132 20.92 12.48 21.92
C SER A 132 20.82 11.51 20.73
N LYS A 133 21.78 10.57 20.63
CA LYS A 133 21.78 9.45 19.66
C LYS A 133 20.61 8.46 19.86
N TRP A 134 19.91 8.51 20.98
CA TRP A 134 18.70 7.70 21.21
C TRP A 134 17.60 7.92 20.18
N ILE A 135 17.66 9.00 19.39
CA ILE A 135 16.76 9.25 18.27
C ILE A 135 16.75 8.09 17.26
N PHE A 136 17.87 7.38 17.05
CA PHE A 136 17.91 6.21 16.19
C PHE A 136 17.03 5.06 16.69
N ALA A 137 16.99 4.83 18.01
CA ALA A 137 16.10 3.82 18.58
C ALA A 137 14.63 4.20 18.37
N VAL A 138 14.30 5.50 18.56
CA VAL A 138 12.96 6.02 18.29
C VAL A 138 12.60 5.88 16.81
N ALA A 139 13.51 6.21 15.89
CA ALA A 139 13.31 6.07 14.45
C ALA A 139 13.12 4.61 14.01
N ILE A 140 13.85 3.66 14.61
CA ILE A 140 13.68 2.22 14.34
C ILE A 140 12.29 1.77 14.76
N LEU A 141 11.82 2.17 15.96
CA LEU A 141 10.48 1.84 16.43
C LEU A 141 9.40 2.49 15.55
N ALA A 142 9.60 3.75 15.13
CA ALA A 142 8.71 4.45 14.20
C ALA A 142 8.65 3.74 12.84
N GLY A 143 9.80 3.34 12.29
CA GLY A 143 9.87 2.59 11.02
C GLY A 143 9.20 1.22 11.10
N ALA A 144 9.38 0.49 12.19
CA ALA A 144 8.69 -0.78 12.43
C ALA A 144 7.17 -0.58 12.53
N SER A 145 6.74 0.47 13.24
CA SER A 145 5.32 0.84 13.35
C SER A 145 4.73 1.23 11.99
N HIS A 146 5.44 2.07 11.22
CA HIS A 146 5.08 2.45 9.85
C HIS A 146 4.87 1.22 8.97
N TYR A 147 5.84 0.30 8.97
CA TYR A 147 5.75 -0.93 8.16
C TYR A 147 4.49 -1.74 8.48
N ILE A 148 4.20 -1.96 9.76
CA ILE A 148 3.02 -2.72 10.20
C ILE A 148 1.72 -2.01 9.79
N GLN A 149 1.65 -0.69 9.95
CA GLN A 149 0.47 0.11 9.65
C GLN A 149 0.19 0.17 8.14
N ALA A 150 1.23 0.39 7.32
CA ALA A 150 1.11 0.39 5.86
C ALA A 150 0.69 -0.99 5.34
N ALA A 151 1.37 -2.03 5.81
CA ALA A 151 1.07 -3.42 5.47
C ALA A 151 -0.38 -3.80 5.79
N TRP A 152 -0.87 -3.40 6.97
CA TRP A 152 -2.25 -3.65 7.38
C TRP A 152 -3.25 -2.90 6.48
N GLY A 153 -2.98 -1.64 6.16
CA GLY A 153 -3.82 -0.84 5.27
C GLY A 153 -3.93 -1.45 3.87
N ASP A 154 -2.78 -1.83 3.28
CA ASP A 154 -2.73 -2.44 1.96
C ASP A 154 -3.41 -3.82 1.91
N TYR A 155 -3.25 -4.63 2.95
CA TYR A 155 -3.92 -5.92 3.06
C TYR A 155 -5.44 -5.78 2.99
N TYR A 156 -6.02 -4.83 3.75
CA TYR A 156 -7.47 -4.62 3.74
C TYR A 156 -7.98 -3.88 2.50
N ARG A 157 -7.17 -3.04 1.86
CA ARG A 157 -7.49 -2.49 0.53
C ARG A 157 -7.59 -3.59 -0.53
N ASN A 158 -6.63 -4.51 -0.56
CA ASN A 158 -6.67 -5.68 -1.43
C ASN A 158 -7.87 -6.57 -1.10
N GLY A 159 -8.17 -6.78 0.19
CA GLY A 159 -9.36 -7.48 0.63
C GLY A 159 -10.66 -6.82 0.17
N TYR A 160 -10.71 -5.49 0.18
CA TYR A 160 -11.86 -4.76 -0.36
C TYR A 160 -12.05 -5.02 -1.85
N LEU A 161 -10.99 -4.94 -2.64
CA LEU A 161 -11.03 -5.23 -4.08
C LEU A 161 -11.44 -6.68 -4.33
N TYR A 162 -10.92 -7.64 -3.57
CA TYR A 162 -11.31 -9.04 -3.66
C TYR A 162 -12.81 -9.23 -3.48
N PHE A 163 -13.40 -8.71 -2.40
CA PHE A 163 -14.82 -8.92 -2.09
C PHE A 163 -15.76 -8.09 -2.95
N VAL A 164 -15.36 -6.90 -3.42
CA VAL A 164 -16.24 -5.96 -4.14
C VAL A 164 -16.11 -6.10 -5.65
N LYS A 165 -14.90 -6.35 -6.17
CA LYS A 165 -14.62 -6.43 -7.61
C LYS A 165 -14.34 -7.85 -8.08
N GLY A 166 -13.97 -8.73 -7.18
CA GLY A 166 -13.67 -10.13 -7.45
C GLY A 166 -12.17 -10.47 -7.40
N PRO A 167 -11.84 -11.79 -7.41
CA PRO A 167 -10.47 -12.28 -7.20
C PRO A 167 -9.42 -11.72 -8.15
N LYS A 168 -9.80 -11.40 -9.39
CA LYS A 168 -8.90 -10.86 -10.43
C LYS A 168 -8.31 -9.48 -10.08
N PHE A 169 -8.95 -8.74 -9.18
CA PHE A 169 -8.53 -7.40 -8.76
C PHE A 169 -7.69 -7.40 -7.48
N CYS A 170 -7.48 -8.57 -6.88
CA CYS A 170 -6.62 -8.73 -5.71
C CYS A 170 -5.19 -8.98 -6.15
N GLU A 171 -4.27 -8.10 -5.75
CA GLU A 171 -2.84 -8.23 -6.05
C GLU A 171 -2.12 -9.22 -5.12
N ILE A 172 -2.71 -9.45 -3.94
CA ILE A 172 -2.16 -10.39 -2.96
C ILE A 172 -2.67 -11.78 -3.27
N GLY A 173 -1.76 -12.70 -3.60
CA GLY A 173 -2.08 -14.11 -3.81
C GLY A 173 -2.70 -14.76 -2.56
N SER A 174 -3.49 -15.82 -2.74
CA SER A 174 -3.99 -16.58 -1.59
C SER A 174 -2.80 -17.18 -0.81
N LEU A 175 -2.93 -17.28 0.51
CA LEU A 175 -1.88 -17.89 1.35
C LEU A 175 -1.52 -19.31 0.85
N ASP A 176 -2.51 -20.08 0.42
CA ASP A 176 -2.31 -21.45 -0.06
C ASP A 176 -1.53 -21.47 -1.39
N GLN A 177 -1.78 -20.52 -2.30
CA GLN A 177 -1.00 -20.37 -3.53
C GLN A 177 0.45 -20.01 -3.23
N LEU A 178 0.70 -19.07 -2.30
CA LEU A 178 2.06 -18.69 -1.91
C LEU A 178 2.80 -19.82 -1.19
N LEU A 179 2.12 -20.56 -0.31
CA LEU A 179 2.68 -21.76 0.32
C LEU A 179 3.06 -22.82 -0.71
N TYR A 180 2.19 -23.08 -1.68
CA TYR A 180 2.46 -24.00 -2.77
C TYR A 180 3.66 -23.54 -3.61
N GLN A 181 3.70 -22.27 -4.01
CA GLN A 181 4.83 -21.70 -4.76
C GLN A 181 6.14 -21.80 -3.97
N TYR A 182 6.11 -21.49 -2.66
CA TYR A 182 7.28 -21.62 -1.79
C TYR A 182 7.81 -23.05 -1.72
N GLN A 183 6.93 -24.04 -1.63
CA GLN A 183 7.30 -25.46 -1.60
C GLN A 183 7.89 -25.93 -2.92
N MET A 184 7.33 -25.47 -4.05
CA MET A 184 7.76 -25.88 -5.40
C MET A 184 9.09 -25.25 -5.83
N LEU A 185 9.44 -24.07 -5.31
CA LEU A 185 10.69 -23.40 -5.65
C LEU A 185 11.86 -24.00 -4.86
N LYS A 186 12.92 -24.37 -5.56
CA LYS A 186 14.19 -24.82 -4.96
C LYS A 186 15.11 -23.63 -4.71
N TRP A 187 15.86 -23.65 -3.60
CA TRP A 187 16.86 -22.63 -3.30
C TRP A 187 18.00 -22.59 -4.34
N LYS A 188 18.42 -23.77 -4.80
CA LYS A 188 19.49 -23.90 -5.80
C LYS A 188 18.95 -23.54 -7.19
N GLY A 189 19.54 -22.54 -7.82
CA GLY A 189 19.21 -22.06 -9.19
C GLY A 189 18.03 -21.06 -9.27
N ARG A 190 17.22 -20.89 -8.20
CA ARG A 190 16.11 -19.93 -8.16
C ARG A 190 16.05 -19.18 -6.83
N PHE A 191 17.21 -18.85 -6.27
CA PHE A 191 17.31 -18.24 -4.93
C PHE A 191 16.50 -16.96 -4.81
N ILE A 192 16.61 -16.03 -5.77
CA ILE A 192 15.91 -14.75 -5.75
C ILE A 192 14.39 -14.96 -5.74
N ASN A 193 13.86 -15.80 -6.64
CA ASN A 193 12.43 -16.04 -6.71
C ASN A 193 11.88 -16.69 -5.41
N LYS A 194 12.62 -17.66 -4.86
CA LYS A 194 12.22 -18.28 -3.59
C LYS A 194 12.31 -17.34 -2.42
N PHE A 195 13.32 -16.46 -2.37
CA PHE A 195 13.48 -15.45 -1.34
C PHE A 195 12.35 -14.42 -1.38
N ILE A 196 11.93 -14.01 -2.58
CA ILE A 196 10.78 -13.11 -2.76
C ILE A 196 9.50 -13.74 -2.22
N VAL A 197 9.17 -14.97 -2.65
CA VAL A 197 7.99 -15.69 -2.17
C VAL A 197 8.06 -15.91 -0.64
N TYR A 198 9.25 -16.12 -0.09
CA TYR A 198 9.45 -16.20 1.36
C TYR A 198 9.10 -14.90 2.08
N ILE A 199 9.52 -13.75 1.55
CA ILE A 199 9.20 -12.43 2.10
C ILE A 199 7.69 -12.17 2.04
N GLU A 200 7.06 -12.42 0.87
CA GLU A 200 5.60 -12.28 0.71
C GLU A 200 4.83 -13.18 1.67
N LEU A 201 5.27 -14.42 1.83
CA LEU A 201 4.67 -15.36 2.77
C LEU A 201 4.77 -14.86 4.22
N LYS A 202 5.97 -14.41 4.64
CA LYS A 202 6.18 -13.85 5.97
C LYS A 202 5.36 -12.58 6.20
N TYR A 203 5.23 -11.74 5.19
CA TYR A 203 4.39 -10.56 5.19
C TYR A 203 2.92 -10.92 5.48
N ILE A 204 2.33 -11.83 4.70
CA ILE A 204 0.94 -12.25 4.88
C ILE A 204 0.73 -12.94 6.24
N LEU A 205 1.65 -13.81 6.66
CA LEU A 205 1.56 -14.48 7.95
C LEU A 205 1.61 -13.49 9.13
N SER A 206 2.42 -12.45 9.05
CA SER A 206 2.47 -11.40 10.09
C SER A 206 1.17 -10.62 10.19
N LEU A 207 0.51 -10.35 9.06
CA LEU A 207 -0.78 -9.66 9.03
C LEU A 207 -1.93 -10.51 9.57
N GLN A 208 -1.86 -11.83 9.42
CA GLN A 208 -2.89 -12.73 9.92
C GLN A 208 -3.05 -12.69 11.44
N MET A 209 -2.04 -12.25 12.18
CA MET A 209 -2.16 -12.01 13.63
C MET A 209 -3.23 -10.96 13.96
N PHE A 210 -3.39 -9.96 13.10
CA PHE A 210 -4.33 -8.84 13.28
C PHE A 210 -5.64 -9.01 12.48
N THR A 211 -5.81 -10.12 11.74
CA THR A 211 -6.89 -10.27 10.74
C THR A 211 -7.67 -11.59 10.88
N LYS A 212 -7.84 -12.08 12.12
CA LYS A 212 -8.45 -13.38 12.40
C LYS A 212 -9.82 -13.57 11.74
N SER A 213 -10.73 -12.60 11.88
CA SER A 213 -12.08 -12.70 11.32
C SER A 213 -12.09 -12.60 9.80
N TYR A 214 -11.16 -11.84 9.21
CA TYR A 214 -11.01 -11.79 7.76
C TYR A 214 -10.63 -13.17 7.19
N ARG A 215 -9.68 -13.87 7.82
CA ARG A 215 -9.31 -15.23 7.43
C ARG A 215 -10.49 -16.20 7.54
N ILE A 216 -11.31 -16.09 8.59
CA ILE A 216 -12.51 -16.92 8.73
C ILE A 216 -13.46 -16.64 7.56
N LEU A 217 -13.68 -15.37 7.21
CA LEU A 217 -14.56 -14.97 6.12
C LEU A 217 -14.07 -15.52 4.77
N THR A 218 -12.79 -15.33 4.43
CA THR A 218 -12.20 -15.81 3.17
C THR A 218 -12.28 -17.34 3.07
N THR A 219 -11.88 -18.08 4.12
CA THR A 219 -11.97 -19.54 4.15
C THR A 219 -13.41 -20.06 4.00
N MET A 220 -14.39 -19.36 4.58
CA MET A 220 -15.81 -19.71 4.41
C MET A 220 -16.24 -19.55 2.94
N ILE A 221 -15.86 -18.45 2.31
CA ILE A 221 -16.22 -18.16 0.92
C ILE A 221 -15.57 -19.19 -0.03
N GLU A 222 -14.30 -19.45 0.14
CA GLU A 222 -13.58 -20.46 -0.66
C GLU A 222 -14.23 -21.85 -0.55
N LYS A 223 -14.57 -22.29 0.66
CA LYS A 223 -15.19 -23.60 0.89
C LYS A 223 -16.62 -23.72 0.36
N ILE A 224 -17.44 -22.66 0.50
CA ILE A 224 -18.87 -22.71 0.20
C ILE A 224 -19.17 -22.30 -1.23
N TYR A 225 -18.46 -21.29 -1.75
CA TYR A 225 -18.77 -20.65 -3.04
C TYR A 225 -17.68 -20.82 -4.10
N ARG A 226 -16.61 -21.60 -3.82
CA ARG A 226 -15.53 -21.91 -4.79
C ARG A 226 -15.02 -20.64 -5.48
N GLU A 227 -14.60 -19.65 -4.71
CA GLU A 227 -14.09 -18.34 -5.16
C GLU A 227 -15.12 -17.42 -5.84
N LYS A 228 -16.36 -17.85 -6.05
CA LYS A 228 -17.44 -16.96 -6.54
C LYS A 228 -18.02 -16.19 -5.35
N ILE A 229 -17.76 -14.90 -5.29
CA ILE A 229 -18.30 -14.04 -4.23
C ILE A 229 -19.78 -13.76 -4.52
N PRO A 230 -20.71 -14.14 -3.62
CA PRO A 230 -22.12 -13.85 -3.82
C PRO A 230 -22.38 -12.33 -3.86
N SER A 231 -23.28 -11.88 -4.74
CA SER A 231 -23.60 -10.46 -4.91
C SER A 231 -24.07 -9.78 -3.62
N TRP A 232 -24.82 -10.48 -2.78
CA TRP A 232 -25.25 -9.97 -1.48
C TRP A 232 -24.06 -9.70 -0.55
N LEU A 233 -23.04 -10.56 -0.54
CA LEU A 233 -21.85 -10.38 0.30
C LEU A 233 -20.99 -9.23 -0.23
N SER A 234 -20.81 -9.14 -1.54
CA SER A 234 -20.10 -8.02 -2.17
C SER A 234 -20.74 -6.68 -1.79
N GLN A 235 -22.07 -6.57 -1.86
CA GLN A 235 -22.79 -5.35 -1.49
C GLN A 235 -22.67 -5.03 0.01
N GLU A 236 -22.83 -6.03 0.88
CA GLU A 236 -22.75 -5.84 2.33
C GLU A 236 -21.33 -5.51 2.77
N TYR A 237 -20.32 -6.17 2.15
CA TYR A 237 -18.91 -5.87 2.37
C TYR A 237 -18.60 -4.42 1.95
N ARG A 238 -19.05 -4.01 0.76
CA ARG A 238 -18.88 -2.63 0.28
C ARG A 238 -19.50 -1.63 1.24
N ARG A 239 -20.73 -1.86 1.67
CA ARG A 239 -21.45 -0.98 2.60
C ARG A 239 -20.73 -0.84 3.95
N SER A 240 -20.25 -1.96 4.49
CA SER A 240 -19.61 -2.01 5.81
C SER A 240 -18.17 -1.49 5.80
N ILE A 241 -17.40 -1.82 4.74
CA ILE A 241 -15.94 -1.62 4.73
C ILE A 241 -15.53 -0.36 3.96
N LYS A 242 -16.27 0.10 2.94
CA LYS A 242 -15.94 1.34 2.23
C LYS A 242 -15.65 2.54 3.17
N PRO A 243 -16.39 2.75 4.28
CA PRO A 243 -16.09 3.83 5.23
C PRO A 243 -14.76 3.68 5.97
N MET A 244 -14.14 2.48 5.93
CA MET A 244 -12.83 2.23 6.54
C MET A 244 -11.67 2.82 5.73
N ASN A 245 -11.87 3.07 4.43
CA ASN A 245 -10.83 3.61 3.54
C ASN A 245 -10.20 4.90 4.07
N LYS A 246 -10.97 5.74 4.79
CA LYS A 246 -10.43 6.95 5.42
C LYS A 246 -9.31 6.63 6.43
N TYR A 247 -9.44 5.53 7.19
CA TYR A 247 -8.42 5.12 8.16
C TYR A 247 -7.22 4.48 7.46
N TYR A 248 -7.45 3.69 6.40
CA TYR A 248 -6.36 3.17 5.59
C TYR A 248 -5.54 4.31 4.99
N ASN A 249 -6.21 5.34 4.45
CA ASN A 249 -5.57 6.51 3.89
C ASN A 249 -4.80 7.34 4.93
N MET A 250 -5.27 7.40 6.18
CA MET A 250 -4.52 8.05 7.27
C MET A 250 -3.22 7.31 7.63
N LEU A 251 -3.17 6.00 7.41
CA LEU A 251 -2.03 5.15 7.74
C LEU A 251 -1.04 4.98 6.56
N THR A 252 -1.30 5.62 5.43
CA THR A 252 -0.46 5.57 4.24
C THR A 252 0.57 6.68 4.16
N ILE A 253 1.25 6.72 3.02
CA ILE A 253 2.39 7.60 2.75
C ILE A 253 2.00 9.07 2.77
N ASN A 254 0.84 9.46 2.22
CA ASN A 254 0.48 10.86 2.02
C ASN A 254 0.37 11.64 3.33
N VAL A 255 -0.35 11.11 4.32
CA VAL A 255 -0.50 11.79 5.63
C VAL A 255 0.85 11.95 6.32
N ARG A 256 1.71 10.92 6.29
CA ARG A 256 3.07 10.99 6.86
C ARG A 256 3.90 12.06 6.18
N GLN A 257 3.90 12.06 4.86
CA GLN A 257 4.67 12.97 4.05
C GLN A 257 4.27 14.44 4.28
N PHE A 258 2.98 14.76 4.25
CA PHE A 258 2.52 16.12 4.49
C PHE A 258 2.76 16.57 5.93
N THR A 259 2.63 15.67 6.91
CA THR A 259 3.02 15.96 8.30
C THR A 259 4.51 16.26 8.40
N LEU A 260 5.37 15.46 7.76
CA LEU A 260 6.80 15.72 7.72
C LEU A 260 7.11 17.07 7.08
N PHE A 261 6.47 17.41 5.96
CA PHE A 261 6.67 18.70 5.29
C PHE A 261 6.30 19.87 6.20
N ALA A 262 5.16 19.80 6.88
CA ALA A 262 4.75 20.81 7.85
C ALA A 262 5.76 20.96 8.99
N LEU A 263 6.24 19.84 9.53
CA LEU A 263 7.22 19.84 10.63
C LEU A 263 8.61 20.36 10.20
N LEU A 264 9.03 20.08 8.97
CA LEU A 264 10.25 20.66 8.39
C LEU A 264 10.16 22.19 8.29
N LEU A 265 9.03 22.71 7.82
CA LEU A 265 8.78 24.16 7.73
C LEU A 265 8.68 24.81 9.09
N LEU A 266 8.14 24.11 10.10
CA LEU A 266 8.10 24.53 11.51
C LEU A 266 9.45 24.36 12.22
N LYS A 267 10.48 23.86 11.56
CA LYS A 267 11.80 23.55 12.11
C LYS A 267 11.78 22.58 13.31
N LYS A 268 10.84 21.64 13.31
CA LYS A 268 10.66 20.62 14.36
C LYS A 268 10.51 19.22 13.75
N PRO A 269 11.41 18.78 12.85
CA PRO A 269 11.25 17.49 12.15
C PRO A 269 11.33 16.28 13.08
N GLU A 270 11.93 16.40 14.27
CA GLU A 270 12.01 15.34 15.27
C GLU A 270 10.63 14.90 15.79
N LEU A 271 9.65 15.80 15.78
CA LEU A 271 8.27 15.49 16.16
C LEU A 271 7.60 14.52 15.19
N PHE A 272 8.18 14.31 14.00
CA PHE A 272 7.68 13.34 13.03
C PHE A 272 7.67 11.90 13.59
N PHE A 273 8.73 11.50 14.29
CA PHE A 273 8.78 10.19 14.92
C PHE A 273 7.75 10.03 16.04
N ILE A 274 7.51 11.11 16.80
CA ILE A 274 6.46 11.11 17.84
C ILE A 274 5.08 10.99 17.18
N PHE A 275 4.82 11.71 16.11
CA PHE A 275 3.58 11.60 15.33
C PHE A 275 3.36 10.16 14.87
N GLU A 276 4.37 9.49 14.31
CA GLU A 276 4.27 8.10 13.87
C GLU A 276 4.03 7.13 15.02
N LEU A 277 4.73 7.29 16.14
CA LEU A 277 4.64 6.38 17.27
C LEU A 277 3.39 6.60 18.13
N VAL A 278 2.90 7.81 18.24
CA VAL A 278 1.76 8.11 19.11
C VAL A 278 0.49 8.24 18.30
N VAL A 279 0.42 9.24 17.42
CA VAL A 279 -0.82 9.57 16.72
C VAL A 279 -1.24 8.46 15.78
N LEU A 280 -0.34 7.98 14.93
CA LEU A 280 -0.68 6.94 13.95
C LEU A 280 -0.91 5.58 14.60
N ASN A 281 -0.27 5.25 15.73
CA ASN A 281 -0.59 4.02 16.45
C ASN A 281 -1.96 4.08 17.13
N ILE A 282 -2.39 5.22 17.66
CA ILE A 282 -3.75 5.39 18.17
C ILE A 282 -4.77 5.17 17.05
N VAL A 283 -4.55 5.81 15.90
CA VAL A 283 -5.41 5.63 14.71
C VAL A 283 -5.42 4.17 14.26
N PHE A 284 -4.26 3.51 14.24
CA PHE A 284 -4.13 2.11 13.84
C PHE A 284 -4.90 1.17 14.77
N ILE A 285 -4.71 1.28 16.10
CA ILE A 285 -5.39 0.43 17.08
C ILE A 285 -6.91 0.61 16.98
N TYR A 286 -7.37 1.86 16.87
CA TYR A 286 -8.80 2.16 16.68
C TYR A 286 -9.34 1.54 15.38
N ALA A 287 -8.65 1.78 14.26
CA ALA A 287 -9.04 1.26 12.96
C ALA A 287 -9.04 -0.28 12.92
N ALA A 288 -8.01 -0.92 13.47
CA ALA A 288 -7.90 -2.38 13.53
C ALA A 288 -9.04 -3.00 14.35
N THR A 289 -9.38 -2.40 15.50
CA THR A 289 -10.50 -2.86 16.33
C THR A 289 -11.84 -2.71 15.62
N LEU A 290 -12.06 -1.56 14.99
CA LEU A 290 -13.29 -1.28 14.24
C LEU A 290 -13.44 -2.24 13.04
N GLN A 291 -12.35 -2.45 12.31
CA GLN A 291 -12.29 -3.38 11.18
C GLN A 291 -12.63 -4.82 11.59
N GLU A 292 -12.00 -5.29 12.64
CA GLU A 292 -12.23 -6.65 13.16
C GLU A 292 -13.70 -6.84 13.56
N ASN A 293 -14.32 -5.85 14.22
CA ASN A 293 -15.74 -5.91 14.60
C ASN A 293 -16.67 -5.93 13.37
N LYS A 294 -16.36 -5.13 12.34
CA LYS A 294 -17.14 -5.14 11.09
C LYS A 294 -17.04 -6.47 10.36
N ILE A 295 -15.86 -7.05 10.29
CA ILE A 295 -15.66 -8.36 9.66
C ILE A 295 -16.34 -9.48 10.48
N LYS A 296 -16.28 -9.45 11.82
CA LYS A 296 -17.04 -10.38 12.67
C LYS A 296 -18.52 -10.35 12.38
N HIS A 297 -19.08 -9.17 12.21
CA HIS A 297 -20.51 -9.00 11.83
C HIS A 297 -20.78 -9.62 10.45
N LEU A 298 -19.91 -9.40 9.45
CA LEU A 298 -20.06 -10.02 8.13
C LEU A 298 -19.96 -11.55 8.20
N VAL A 299 -19.08 -12.10 9.03
CA VAL A 299 -18.98 -13.55 9.29
C VAL A 299 -20.29 -14.08 9.88
N SER A 300 -20.90 -13.36 10.83
CA SER A 300 -22.16 -13.80 11.45
C SER A 300 -23.32 -13.83 10.42
N ILE A 301 -23.42 -12.82 9.55
CA ILE A 301 -24.40 -12.78 8.45
C ILE A 301 -24.15 -13.95 7.48
N ALA A 302 -22.89 -14.18 7.12
CA ALA A 302 -22.55 -15.25 6.19
C ALA A 302 -22.91 -16.63 6.75
N LYS A 303 -22.67 -16.88 8.05
CA LYS A 303 -23.07 -18.11 8.73
C LYS A 303 -24.58 -18.30 8.74
N SER A 304 -25.35 -17.31 9.18
CA SER A 304 -26.81 -17.41 9.26
C SER A 304 -27.45 -17.68 7.89
N ARG A 305 -26.93 -17.10 6.82
CA ARG A 305 -27.41 -17.36 5.45
C ARG A 305 -27.03 -18.76 4.94
N THR A 306 -25.92 -19.30 5.39
CA THR A 306 -25.50 -20.65 5.02
C THR A 306 -26.32 -21.70 5.73
N ASP A 307 -26.62 -21.47 7.01
CA ASP A 307 -27.41 -22.41 7.83
C ASP A 307 -28.87 -22.45 7.35
N ASN A 308 -29.40 -21.36 6.87
CA ASN A 308 -30.77 -21.22 6.36
C ASN A 308 -30.96 -21.64 4.89
N LYS A 309 -29.91 -22.11 4.17
CA LYS A 309 -30.07 -22.69 2.83
C LYS A 309 -30.79 -24.05 2.94
N PRO A 310 -31.93 -24.25 2.22
CA PRO A 310 -32.63 -25.54 2.19
C PRO A 310 -31.68 -26.65 1.69
N ASN A 311 -31.78 -27.84 2.29
CA ASN A 311 -30.88 -28.98 2.02
C ASN A 311 -30.81 -29.41 0.53
N GLY A 312 -31.77 -28.99 -0.32
CA GLY A 312 -31.78 -29.26 -1.75
C GLY A 312 -30.79 -28.43 -2.60
N GLU A 313 -30.41 -27.22 -2.15
CA GLU A 313 -29.44 -26.38 -2.84
C GLU A 313 -27.99 -26.67 -2.43
N LYS A 314 -27.78 -27.26 -1.25
CA LYS A 314 -26.43 -27.67 -0.79
C LYS A 314 -25.74 -28.66 -1.73
N ASN A 315 -26.48 -29.39 -2.56
CA ASN A 315 -25.95 -30.39 -3.51
C ASN A 315 -25.79 -29.87 -4.96
N ARG A 316 -26.41 -28.75 -5.36
CA ARG A 316 -26.22 -28.18 -6.68
C ARG A 316 -24.90 -27.42 -6.84
N ASP A 317 -24.39 -26.86 -5.77
CA ASP A 317 -23.10 -26.15 -5.74
C ASP A 317 -21.89 -27.10 -5.62
N LYS A 318 -22.13 -28.42 -5.47
CA LYS A 318 -21.09 -29.46 -5.40
C LYS A 318 -20.82 -30.16 -6.75
N ARG A 319 -21.55 -29.87 -7.78
CA ARG A 319 -21.34 -30.34 -9.16
C ARG A 319 -20.80 -29.17 -10.01
#